data_76d2919fcabb859b7893021cd8941c5b
#
_entry.id   76d2919fcabb859b7893021cd8941c5b
#
_cell.length_a   1.000
_cell.length_b   1.000
_cell.length_c   1.000
_cell.angle_alpha   90.00
_cell.angle_beta   90.00
_cell.angle_gamma   90.00
#
_symmetry.space_group_name_H-M   'P 1'
#
loop_
_entity.id
_entity.type
_entity.pdbx_description
1 polymer ?
#
loop_
_entity_poly.entity_id
_entity_poly.type
_entity_poly.pdbx_seq_one_letter_code
_entity_poly.pdbx_strand_id
1 'polypeptide(L)'
;MPKFKMATISLTFSSMSFLLFIISFGTVAINNDIKEFDLSTLQLDRHKDNLVLLGLFTESQINQTSDSGRHDFDSVDEINFVDSIYPLGDPELNKAEIAVRHLMHQISLYKNLGGIDDNFVYFYRSYSGSKYIFPNKFENFTPSEARLSRDICLGSEVCSITEKEYQLTDRVIISPPHIGLISQKEIISIVTPVYDEGVIIGDYVLNVNIELYISGGLDVGYETINNINNVVVTYPGYPYSYLNYSKTVVADNKTTYTYRYPYFKLVIDYFWVFVVLLLTSLNYLFYVNKARIAKDELVDAKHSALKDELTGLYNRRIYNETSFNQAVQGKACSVIAIDGDRLKKINDNLGHSWGDEVIQHIAHSMKDVFRRDDFLIRVGGDEFIVIMPNCSFENANKASEILKRQVTESKVASLGFDVSVSVGVAFKDESESLESVLHKADEKLYEQKAQR
;
A
#
# COMPACT_ATOMS: atom_id res chain seq x y z
N MET A 1 5.68 19.04 -18.39
CA MET A 1 6.66 18.67 -17.33
C MET A 1 7.72 17.74 -17.93
N PRO A 2 9.02 17.89 -17.67
CA PRO A 2 10.02 16.96 -18.17
C PRO A 2 9.76 15.56 -17.56
N LYS A 3 9.91 14.52 -18.39
CA LYS A 3 9.65 13.11 -18.04
C LYS A 3 10.36 12.68 -16.74
N PHE A 4 11.59 13.16 -16.53
CA PHE A 4 12.38 12.90 -15.34
C PHE A 4 11.69 13.43 -14.06
N LYS A 5 11.16 14.65 -14.08
CA LYS A 5 10.47 15.25 -12.93
C LYS A 5 9.17 14.52 -12.59
N MET A 6 8.46 13.99 -13.61
CA MET A 6 7.27 13.16 -13.40
C MET A 6 7.63 11.83 -12.73
N ALA A 7 8.69 11.16 -13.20
CA ALA A 7 9.16 9.91 -12.61
C ALA A 7 9.57 10.10 -11.13
N THR A 8 10.30 11.16 -10.82
CA THR A 8 10.71 11.47 -9.44
C THR A 8 9.51 11.70 -8.52
N ILE A 9 8.53 12.51 -8.95
CA ILE A 9 7.32 12.78 -8.15
C ILE A 9 6.51 11.49 -7.94
N SER A 10 6.35 10.69 -8.98
CA SER A 10 5.65 9.41 -8.88
C SER A 10 6.36 8.46 -7.91
N LEU A 11 7.67 8.34 -8.01
CA LEU A 11 8.46 7.47 -7.14
C LEU A 11 8.37 7.91 -5.68
N THR A 12 8.54 9.20 -5.39
CA THR A 12 8.45 9.71 -3.99
C THR A 12 7.07 9.52 -3.40
N PHE A 13 6.02 9.83 -4.17
CA PHE A 13 4.64 9.63 -3.73
C PHE A 13 4.34 8.14 -3.46
N SER A 14 4.72 7.26 -4.39
CA SER A 14 4.48 5.82 -4.24
C SER A 14 5.28 5.22 -3.09
N SER A 15 6.53 5.66 -2.88
CA SER A 15 7.35 5.22 -1.74
C SER A 15 6.74 5.65 -0.40
N MET A 16 6.28 6.89 -0.30
CA MET A 16 5.64 7.40 0.92
C MET A 16 4.30 6.71 1.22
N SER A 17 3.48 6.52 0.18
CA SER A 17 2.21 5.80 0.31
C SER A 17 2.41 4.33 0.68
N PHE A 18 3.42 3.68 0.09
CA PHE A 18 3.78 2.31 0.44
C PHE A 18 4.29 2.19 1.87
N LEU A 19 5.11 3.13 2.34
CA LEU A 19 5.57 3.16 3.73
C LEU A 19 4.39 3.28 4.71
N LEU A 20 3.45 4.17 4.45
CA LEU A 20 2.23 4.31 5.27
C LEU A 20 1.38 3.03 5.25
N PHE A 21 1.26 2.39 4.10
CA PHE A 21 0.57 1.10 3.97
C PHE A 21 1.26 0.02 4.81
N ILE A 22 2.60 -0.13 4.71
CA ILE A 22 3.36 -1.11 5.49
C ILE A 22 3.24 -0.86 7.00
N ILE A 23 3.29 0.39 7.45
CA ILE A 23 3.12 0.71 8.88
C ILE A 23 1.71 0.32 9.35
N SER A 24 0.67 0.70 8.61
CA SER A 24 -0.70 0.46 9.00
C SER A 24 -1.08 -1.03 8.91
N PHE A 25 -0.83 -1.65 7.77
CA PHE A 25 -1.20 -3.03 7.51
C PHE A 25 -0.29 -4.02 8.23
N GLY A 26 1.01 -3.70 8.32
CA GLY A 26 1.99 -4.50 9.04
C GLY A 26 1.66 -4.63 10.52
N THR A 27 1.18 -3.57 11.15
CA THR A 27 0.72 -3.62 12.56
C THR A 27 -0.42 -4.61 12.73
N VAL A 28 -1.38 -4.64 11.78
CA VAL A 28 -2.51 -5.58 11.82
C VAL A 28 -2.04 -7.02 11.60
N ALA A 29 -1.17 -7.25 10.62
CA ALA A 29 -0.63 -8.56 10.31
C ALA A 29 0.14 -9.14 11.51
N ILE A 30 1.08 -8.37 12.06
CA ILE A 30 1.85 -8.76 13.25
C ILE A 30 0.93 -9.05 14.44
N ASN A 31 -0.09 -8.21 14.70
CA ASN A 31 -1.01 -8.42 15.80
C ASN A 31 -1.87 -9.69 15.64
N ASN A 32 -2.22 -10.07 14.41
CA ASN A 32 -2.95 -11.31 14.18
C ASN A 32 -2.07 -12.52 14.47
N ASP A 33 -0.83 -12.53 13.98
CA ASP A 33 0.12 -13.61 14.25
C ASP A 33 0.44 -13.72 15.75
N ILE A 34 0.57 -12.57 16.44
CA ILE A 34 0.76 -12.54 17.91
C ILE A 34 -0.42 -13.18 18.63
N LYS A 35 -1.65 -12.94 18.20
CA LYS A 35 -2.83 -13.56 18.82
C LYS A 35 -2.83 -15.06 18.64
N GLU A 36 -2.45 -15.56 17.47
CA GLU A 36 -2.33 -17.00 17.23
C GLU A 36 -1.23 -17.61 18.10
N PHE A 37 -0.09 -16.94 18.18
CA PHE A 37 1.01 -17.36 19.07
C PHE A 37 0.58 -17.39 20.55
N ASP A 38 -0.13 -16.35 21.02
CA ASP A 38 -0.64 -16.28 22.39
C ASP A 38 -1.63 -17.42 22.69
N LEU A 39 -2.53 -17.72 21.75
CA LEU A 39 -3.47 -18.83 21.90
C LEU A 39 -2.75 -20.16 21.96
N SER A 40 -1.75 -20.36 21.11
CA SER A 40 -0.96 -21.59 21.07
C SER A 40 -0.14 -21.77 22.35
N THR A 41 0.50 -20.72 22.85
CA THR A 41 1.25 -20.77 24.12
C THR A 41 0.33 -21.00 25.32
N LEU A 42 -0.88 -20.40 25.33
CA LEU A 42 -1.89 -20.64 26.36
C LEU A 42 -2.39 -22.09 26.36
N GLN A 43 -2.54 -22.71 25.19
CA GLN A 43 -2.89 -24.12 25.09
C GLN A 43 -1.76 -25.00 25.66
N LEU A 44 -0.50 -24.71 25.32
CA LEU A 44 0.65 -25.42 25.88
C LEU A 44 0.70 -25.31 27.42
N ASP A 45 0.49 -24.13 27.96
CA ASP A 45 0.46 -23.92 29.43
C ASP A 45 -0.65 -24.74 30.09
N ARG A 46 -1.85 -24.79 29.51
CA ARG A 46 -2.93 -25.64 30.05
C ARG A 46 -2.57 -27.12 30.01
N HIS A 47 -1.96 -27.59 28.94
CA HIS A 47 -1.52 -28.98 28.85
C HIS A 47 -0.39 -29.29 29.83
N LYS A 48 0.54 -28.35 30.03
CA LYS A 48 1.60 -28.42 31.03
C LYS A 48 1.01 -28.56 32.44
N ASP A 49 0.07 -27.68 32.81
CA ASP A 49 -0.60 -27.70 34.10
C ASP A 49 -1.35 -29.02 34.34
N ASN A 50 -2.07 -29.51 33.33
CA ASN A 50 -2.74 -30.81 33.40
C ASN A 50 -1.76 -31.94 33.60
N LEU A 51 -0.58 -31.90 32.97
CA LEU A 51 0.45 -32.90 33.12
C LEU A 51 1.02 -32.93 34.56
N VAL A 52 1.27 -31.74 35.14
CA VAL A 52 1.70 -31.59 36.53
C VAL A 52 0.66 -32.13 37.48
N LEU A 53 -0.61 -31.85 37.27
CA LEU A 53 -1.74 -32.34 38.07
C LEU A 53 -1.79 -33.89 38.03
N LEU A 54 -1.60 -34.50 36.86
CA LEU A 54 -1.54 -35.95 36.72
C LEU A 54 -0.42 -36.55 37.58
N GLY A 55 0.78 -35.94 37.57
CA GLY A 55 1.89 -36.34 38.41
C GLY A 55 1.53 -36.29 39.88
N LEU A 56 0.97 -35.16 40.35
CA LEU A 56 0.56 -34.97 41.71
C LEU A 56 -0.55 -35.93 42.19
N PHE A 57 -1.53 -36.19 41.34
CA PHE A 57 -2.61 -37.14 41.65
C PHE A 57 -2.08 -38.56 41.75
N THR A 58 -1.14 -38.96 40.89
CA THR A 58 -0.49 -40.26 40.95
C THR A 58 0.26 -40.44 42.27
N GLU A 59 1.06 -39.45 42.68
CA GLU A 59 1.77 -39.44 43.97
C GLU A 59 0.82 -39.54 45.15
N SER A 60 -0.29 -38.77 45.09
CA SER A 60 -1.34 -38.83 46.13
C SER A 60 -1.95 -40.25 46.27
N GLN A 61 -2.24 -40.89 45.14
CA GLN A 61 -2.81 -42.25 45.13
C GLN A 61 -1.81 -43.28 45.64
N ILE A 62 -0.53 -43.16 45.28
CA ILE A 62 0.52 -44.04 45.77
C ILE A 62 0.64 -43.95 47.34
N ASN A 63 0.64 -42.73 47.85
CA ASN A 63 0.73 -42.48 49.30
C ASN A 63 -0.50 -42.99 50.06
N GLN A 64 -1.72 -42.84 49.51
CA GLN A 64 -2.95 -43.34 50.12
C GLN A 64 -3.03 -44.85 50.17
N THR A 65 -2.51 -45.55 49.15
CA THR A 65 -2.46 -47.03 49.13
C THR A 65 -1.40 -47.61 50.04
N SER A 66 -0.47 -46.82 50.53
CA SER A 66 0.52 -47.21 51.54
C SER A 66 -0.07 -47.25 52.95
N ASP A 67 -1.11 -46.44 53.24
CA ASP A 67 -1.73 -46.30 54.58
C ASP A 67 -2.93 -47.25 54.81
N SER A 68 -3.65 -47.59 53.72
CA SER A 68 -4.84 -48.42 53.80
C SER A 68 -4.61 -49.78 53.12
N GLY A 69 -4.32 -50.80 53.91
CA GLY A 69 -4.23 -52.16 53.39
C GLY A 69 -5.48 -52.54 52.55
N ARG A 70 -5.28 -52.89 51.28
CA ARG A 70 -6.25 -53.35 50.28
C ARG A 70 -7.44 -52.41 50.03
N HIS A 71 -7.38 -51.62 49.03
CA HIS A 71 -8.56 -51.26 48.29
C HIS A 71 -8.64 -52.11 47.00
N ASP A 72 -9.80 -52.80 46.87
CA ASP A 72 -10.19 -53.56 45.68
C ASP A 72 -10.29 -52.59 44.46
N PHE A 73 -9.21 -52.53 43.70
CA PHE A 73 -9.20 -51.97 42.33
C PHE A 73 -9.63 -52.97 41.28
N ASP A 74 -10.12 -54.16 41.71
CA ASP A 74 -10.35 -55.34 40.86
C ASP A 74 -11.67 -55.30 40.05
N SER A 75 -12.41 -54.19 39.93
CA SER A 75 -13.74 -54.19 39.29
C SER A 75 -13.94 -53.19 38.15
N VAL A 76 -12.91 -52.76 37.45
CA VAL A 76 -13.06 -51.96 36.23
C VAL A 76 -12.51 -52.71 35.02
N ASP A 77 -13.42 -53.20 34.19
CA ASP A 77 -13.30 -53.79 32.86
C ASP A 77 -11.86 -54.13 32.39
N GLU A 78 -11.38 -55.30 32.79
CA GLU A 78 -10.06 -55.83 32.44
C GLU A 78 -9.77 -56.04 30.95
N ILE A 79 -10.83 -55.96 30.08
CA ILE A 79 -10.76 -56.61 28.76
C ILE A 79 -10.14 -55.72 27.70
N ASN A 80 -10.10 -54.37 27.83
CA ASN A 80 -9.66 -53.49 26.74
C ASN A 80 -8.39 -52.67 26.99
N PHE A 81 -7.76 -52.79 28.17
CA PHE A 81 -6.64 -51.90 28.60
C PHE A 81 -5.25 -52.55 28.54
N VAL A 82 -5.16 -53.87 28.44
CA VAL A 82 -3.88 -54.60 28.37
C VAL A 82 -3.08 -54.18 27.13
N ASP A 83 -3.77 -53.84 26.06
CA ASP A 83 -3.18 -53.47 24.78
C ASP A 83 -2.48 -52.09 24.75
N SER A 84 -2.63 -51.27 25.80
CA SER A 84 -2.00 -49.92 25.90
C SER A 84 -0.73 -49.86 26.78
N ILE A 85 -0.29 -51.04 27.28
CA ILE A 85 0.88 -51.20 28.10
C ILE A 85 1.96 -51.94 27.29
N TYR A 86 3.13 -51.32 27.22
CA TYR A 86 4.27 -51.86 26.45
C TYR A 86 5.42 -52.14 27.41
N PRO A 87 5.52 -53.35 27.99
CA PRO A 87 6.60 -53.75 28.88
C PRO A 87 7.87 -54.08 28.12
N LEU A 88 9.02 -53.73 28.70
CA LEU A 88 10.35 -54.19 28.29
C LEU A 88 10.91 -55.28 29.23
N GLY A 89 10.19 -55.61 30.27
CA GLY A 89 10.53 -56.61 31.29
C GLY A 89 9.30 -57.34 31.82
N ASP A 90 9.15 -57.38 33.14
CA ASP A 90 8.04 -58.02 33.81
C ASP A 90 6.70 -57.38 33.38
N PRO A 91 5.72 -58.15 32.91
CA PRO A 91 4.40 -57.63 32.56
C PRO A 91 3.54 -57.23 33.77
N GLU A 92 3.86 -57.72 35.01
CA GLU A 92 3.08 -57.35 36.18
C GLU A 92 3.23 -55.87 36.53
N LEU A 93 2.10 -55.23 36.87
CA LEU A 93 2.05 -53.83 37.23
C LEU A 93 2.36 -53.63 38.71
N ASN A 94 3.28 -52.71 39.01
CA ASN A 94 3.49 -52.29 40.38
C ASN A 94 2.38 -51.27 40.81
N LYS A 95 2.35 -50.92 42.12
CA LYS A 95 1.33 -50.02 42.70
C LYS A 95 1.21 -48.68 41.97
N ALA A 96 2.35 -48.09 41.60
CA ALA A 96 2.40 -46.81 40.91
C ALA A 96 1.83 -46.94 39.48
N GLU A 97 2.17 -48.02 38.79
CA GLU A 97 1.67 -48.29 37.41
C GLU A 97 0.17 -48.58 37.41
N ILE A 98 -0.41 -49.19 38.44
CA ILE A 98 -1.85 -49.37 38.61
C ILE A 98 -2.53 -48.00 38.75
N ALA A 99 -2.00 -47.12 39.62
CA ALA A 99 -2.52 -45.76 39.79
C ALA A 99 -2.46 -44.95 38.46
N VAL A 100 -1.33 -45.03 37.74
CA VAL A 100 -1.14 -44.41 36.43
C VAL A 100 -2.13 -44.97 35.42
N ARG A 101 -2.32 -46.26 35.35
CA ARG A 101 -3.26 -46.93 34.44
C ARG A 101 -4.70 -46.38 34.61
N HIS A 102 -5.14 -46.23 35.88
CA HIS A 102 -6.44 -45.72 36.20
C HIS A 102 -6.61 -44.26 35.72
N LEU A 103 -5.61 -43.40 35.95
CA LEU A 103 -5.65 -42.01 35.49
C LEU A 103 -5.56 -41.91 33.96
N MET A 104 -4.78 -42.72 33.27
CA MET A 104 -4.69 -42.80 31.84
C MET A 104 -6.04 -43.21 31.18
N HIS A 105 -6.77 -44.12 31.86
CA HIS A 105 -8.14 -44.44 31.42
C HIS A 105 -9.08 -43.25 31.49
N GLN A 106 -9.02 -42.46 32.54
CA GLN A 106 -9.83 -41.22 32.63
C GLN A 106 -9.47 -40.24 31.51
N ILE A 107 -8.18 -40.08 31.17
CA ILE A 107 -7.75 -39.25 30.03
C ILE A 107 -8.30 -39.79 28.72
N SER A 108 -8.31 -41.11 28.50
CA SER A 108 -8.88 -41.72 27.31
C SER A 108 -10.37 -41.43 27.18
N LEU A 109 -11.12 -41.49 28.26
CA LEU A 109 -12.55 -41.09 28.27
C LEU A 109 -12.71 -39.62 27.90
N TYR A 110 -11.84 -38.74 28.41
CA TYR A 110 -11.86 -37.31 28.09
C TYR A 110 -11.53 -37.04 26.61
N LYS A 111 -10.58 -37.80 26.04
CA LYS A 111 -10.25 -37.74 24.61
C LYS A 111 -11.45 -38.15 23.73
N ASN A 112 -12.13 -39.22 24.09
CA ASN A 112 -13.34 -39.70 23.38
C ASN A 112 -14.51 -38.71 23.43
N LEU A 113 -14.52 -37.78 24.39
CA LEU A 113 -15.47 -36.66 24.49
C LEU A 113 -15.05 -35.43 23.66
N GLY A 114 -13.99 -35.55 22.82
CA GLY A 114 -13.50 -34.45 21.96
C GLY A 114 -12.59 -33.45 22.68
N GLY A 115 -12.09 -33.79 23.88
CA GLY A 115 -11.27 -32.87 24.70
C GLY A 115 -9.77 -32.88 24.40
N ILE A 116 -9.24 -33.81 23.61
CA ILE A 116 -7.82 -33.92 23.29
C ILE A 116 -7.62 -34.09 21.79
N ASP A 117 -6.92 -33.15 21.19
CA ASP A 117 -6.55 -33.13 19.77
C ASP A 117 -5.50 -34.21 19.47
N ASP A 118 -5.52 -34.79 18.26
CA ASP A 118 -4.55 -35.78 17.77
C ASP A 118 -3.11 -35.24 17.66
N ASN A 119 -2.97 -33.95 17.82
CA ASN A 119 -1.68 -33.25 17.84
C ASN A 119 -0.93 -33.41 19.18
N PHE A 120 -1.60 -33.97 20.21
CA PHE A 120 -1.06 -34.14 21.54
C PHE A 120 -1.07 -35.63 21.92
N VAL A 121 0.10 -36.19 22.22
CA VAL A 121 0.23 -37.58 22.63
C VAL A 121 0.72 -37.65 24.07
N TYR A 122 -0.16 -38.13 24.95
CA TYR A 122 0.18 -38.37 26.38
C TYR A 122 0.60 -39.82 26.60
N PHE A 123 1.61 -40.02 27.43
CA PHE A 123 2.00 -41.35 27.94
C PHE A 123 2.79 -41.22 29.23
N TYR A 124 2.90 -42.32 29.93
CA TYR A 124 3.74 -42.45 31.12
C TYR A 124 4.88 -43.39 30.83
N ARG A 125 6.11 -43.03 31.28
CA ARG A 125 7.28 -43.88 31.34
C ARG A 125 7.51 -44.32 32.75
N SER A 126 7.44 -45.66 33.01
CA SER A 126 7.77 -46.26 34.27
C SER A 126 9.24 -46.61 34.28
N TYR A 127 10.03 -46.01 35.16
CA TYR A 127 11.43 -46.33 35.36
C TYR A 127 11.62 -47.52 36.30
N SER A 128 10.70 -47.63 37.30
CA SER A 128 10.71 -48.72 38.28
C SER A 128 10.30 -50.06 37.67
N GLY A 129 9.41 -50.05 36.69
CA GLY A 129 8.89 -51.26 36.05
C GLY A 129 9.25 -51.42 34.58
N SER A 130 10.07 -50.52 34.05
CA SER A 130 10.52 -50.57 32.65
C SER A 130 9.37 -50.68 31.62
N LYS A 131 8.38 -49.80 31.72
CA LYS A 131 7.14 -49.84 30.90
C LYS A 131 6.78 -48.49 30.33
N TYR A 132 6.08 -48.51 29.18
CA TYR A 132 5.33 -47.38 28.65
C TYR A 132 3.83 -47.63 28.81
N ILE A 133 3.07 -46.68 29.34
CA ILE A 133 1.63 -46.76 29.58
C ILE A 133 0.96 -45.63 28.80
N PHE A 134 0.09 -45.97 27.88
CA PHE A 134 -0.66 -45.02 27.04
C PHE A 134 -2.14 -45.00 27.40
N PRO A 135 -2.86 -43.88 27.14
CA PRO A 135 -4.31 -43.86 27.25
C PRO A 135 -5.02 -44.82 26.27
N ASN A 136 -4.46 -45.01 25.07
CA ASN A 136 -4.99 -45.84 24.00
C ASN A 136 -3.87 -46.68 23.36
N LYS A 137 -4.24 -47.76 22.66
CA LYS A 137 -3.32 -48.60 21.90
C LYS A 137 -2.72 -47.83 20.70
N PHE A 138 -1.45 -48.00 20.47
CA PHE A 138 -0.74 -47.54 19.27
C PHE A 138 -0.27 -48.77 18.46
N GLU A 139 -0.78 -48.94 17.24
CA GLU A 139 -0.57 -50.16 16.43
C GLU A 139 0.90 -50.41 16.01
N ASN A 140 1.72 -49.35 15.92
CA ASN A 140 3.10 -49.45 15.43
C ASN A 140 4.16 -48.99 16.44
N PHE A 141 3.82 -48.94 17.71
CA PHE A 141 4.77 -48.54 18.74
C PHE A 141 5.67 -49.70 19.14
N THR A 142 6.96 -49.53 18.96
CA THR A 142 8.01 -50.44 19.49
C THR A 142 8.71 -49.77 20.67
N PRO A 143 8.56 -50.32 21.89
CA PRO A 143 9.21 -49.76 23.06
C PRO A 143 10.75 -49.82 22.91
N SER A 144 11.45 -48.78 23.34
CA SER A 144 12.88 -48.67 23.28
C SER A 144 13.48 -48.73 24.71
N GLU A 145 14.36 -49.66 24.96
CA GLU A 145 15.12 -49.71 26.24
C GLU A 145 15.90 -48.43 26.51
N ALA A 146 16.33 -47.75 25.45
CA ALA A 146 17.18 -46.58 25.49
C ALA A 146 16.62 -45.39 26.28
N ARG A 147 15.30 -45.37 26.54
CA ARG A 147 14.65 -44.25 27.27
C ARG A 147 14.00 -44.67 28.58
N LEU A 148 14.20 -45.91 29.03
CA LEU A 148 13.67 -46.40 30.27
C LEU A 148 14.76 -46.67 31.31
N SER A 149 16.05 -46.71 30.94
CA SER A 149 17.12 -46.83 31.88
C SER A 149 17.68 -45.47 32.29
N ARG A 150 17.98 -45.33 33.59
CA ARG A 150 18.55 -44.10 34.17
C ARG A 150 19.85 -43.69 33.47
N ASP A 151 20.69 -44.65 33.14
CA ASP A 151 22.04 -44.42 32.61
C ASP A 151 21.97 -43.89 31.15
N ILE A 152 20.97 -44.31 30.39
CA ILE A 152 20.76 -43.87 29.00
C ILE A 152 20.05 -42.53 28.96
N CYS A 153 19.13 -42.29 29.89
CA CYS A 153 18.51 -40.99 30.07
C CYS A 153 19.48 -39.88 30.46
N LEU A 154 20.58 -40.20 31.18
CA LEU A 154 21.63 -39.23 31.53
C LEU A 154 22.33 -38.56 30.34
N GLY A 155 22.22 -39.10 29.14
CA GLY A 155 22.75 -38.52 27.90
C GLY A 155 21.70 -37.85 27.01
N SER A 156 20.41 -37.82 27.42
CA SER A 156 19.29 -37.33 26.62
C SER A 156 18.58 -36.17 27.36
N GLU A 157 18.50 -35.02 26.75
CA GLU A 157 17.85 -33.83 27.29
C GLU A 157 16.32 -33.97 27.51
N VAL A 158 15.77 -35.16 27.30
CA VAL A 158 14.32 -35.45 27.29
C VAL A 158 13.87 -36.29 28.51
N CYS A 159 14.73 -36.59 29.46
CA CYS A 159 14.38 -37.43 30.60
C CYS A 159 14.41 -36.66 31.91
N SER A 160 13.38 -36.81 32.74
CA SER A 160 13.33 -36.15 34.06
C SER A 160 14.38 -36.67 35.06
N ILE A 161 14.99 -37.84 34.81
CA ILE A 161 15.96 -38.47 35.72
C ILE A 161 17.37 -37.85 35.66
N THR A 162 17.64 -36.99 34.67
CA THR A 162 19.03 -36.66 34.28
C THR A 162 19.75 -35.65 35.16
N GLU A 163 19.09 -34.92 36.03
CA GLU A 163 19.76 -33.89 36.81
C GLU A 163 19.86 -34.27 38.29
N LYS A 164 21.05 -34.13 38.83
CA LYS A 164 21.37 -34.42 40.24
C LYS A 164 20.85 -33.36 41.22
N GLU A 165 20.36 -32.22 40.73
CA GLU A 165 19.94 -31.08 41.57
C GLU A 165 18.55 -30.61 41.13
N TYR A 166 17.51 -31.34 41.59
CA TYR A 166 16.13 -30.90 41.36
C TYR A 166 15.65 -29.97 42.44
N GLN A 167 15.83 -28.72 42.19
CA GLN A 167 14.78 -27.75 42.48
C GLN A 167 13.99 -27.48 41.19
N LEU A 168 13.19 -28.44 40.75
CA LEU A 168 12.15 -28.22 39.75
C LEU A 168 11.08 -27.37 40.44
N THR A 169 11.25 -26.05 40.41
CA THR A 169 10.27 -25.13 40.95
C THR A 169 8.93 -25.31 40.25
N ASP A 170 8.91 -25.69 38.99
CA ASP A 170 7.71 -25.86 38.16
C ASP A 170 7.39 -27.33 37.86
N ARG A 171 8.20 -28.29 38.31
CA ARG A 171 8.04 -29.74 38.09
C ARG A 171 7.93 -30.14 36.61
N VAL A 172 8.46 -29.33 35.67
CA VAL A 172 8.34 -29.55 34.24
C VAL A 172 9.70 -29.42 33.57
N ILE A 173 9.94 -30.26 32.59
CA ILE A 173 11.08 -30.20 31.67
C ILE A 173 10.50 -30.11 30.26
N ILE A 174 10.96 -29.13 29.46
CA ILE A 174 10.61 -28.98 28.06
C ILE A 174 11.82 -29.33 27.22
N SER A 175 11.66 -30.30 26.31
CA SER A 175 12.75 -30.75 25.44
C SER A 175 13.02 -29.81 24.28
N PRO A 176 14.24 -29.82 23.71
CA PRO A 176 14.44 -29.32 22.36
C PRO A 176 13.54 -30.04 21.33
N PRO A 177 13.30 -29.43 20.14
CA PRO A 177 12.67 -30.13 19.03
C PRO A 177 13.45 -31.41 18.67
N HIS A 178 12.71 -32.51 18.50
CA HIS A 178 13.29 -33.81 18.12
C HIS A 178 12.27 -34.67 17.38
N ILE A 179 12.74 -35.70 16.68
CA ILE A 179 11.81 -36.62 16.01
C ILE A 179 11.15 -37.54 17.03
N GLY A 180 9.82 -37.49 17.07
CA GLY A 180 9.01 -38.30 17.97
C GLY A 180 9.04 -39.78 17.58
N LEU A 181 9.21 -40.68 18.56
CA LEU A 181 9.22 -42.12 18.29
C LEU A 181 7.88 -42.64 17.77
N ILE A 182 6.78 -42.02 18.18
CA ILE A 182 5.41 -42.46 17.86
C ILE A 182 4.97 -41.85 16.55
N SER A 183 5.07 -40.52 16.47
CA SER A 183 4.55 -39.75 15.32
C SER A 183 5.48 -39.77 14.10
N GLN A 184 6.78 -40.08 14.30
CA GLN A 184 7.84 -39.89 13.29
C GLN A 184 7.91 -38.47 12.74
N LYS A 185 7.33 -37.52 13.48
CA LYS A 185 7.27 -36.09 13.18
C LYS A 185 8.14 -35.33 14.17
N GLU A 186 8.48 -34.11 13.85
CA GLU A 186 9.18 -33.23 14.76
C GLU A 186 8.25 -32.78 15.89
N ILE A 187 8.68 -32.99 17.12
CA ILE A 187 7.91 -32.71 18.34
C ILE A 187 8.74 -31.99 19.37
N ILE A 188 8.04 -31.34 20.31
CA ILE A 188 8.56 -30.91 21.60
C ILE A 188 7.94 -31.81 22.66
N SER A 189 8.70 -32.35 23.58
CA SER A 189 8.19 -33.10 24.72
C SER A 189 8.18 -32.27 26.00
N ILE A 190 7.02 -32.25 26.69
CA ILE A 190 6.83 -31.69 28.00
C ILE A 190 6.77 -32.87 28.97
N VAL A 191 7.62 -32.85 29.99
CA VAL A 191 7.80 -33.99 30.89
C VAL A 191 7.62 -33.53 32.34
N THR A 192 6.86 -34.30 33.14
CA THR A 192 6.74 -34.10 34.58
C THR A 192 7.09 -35.39 35.37
N PRO A 193 7.97 -35.32 36.33
CA PRO A 193 8.32 -36.49 37.13
C PRO A 193 7.21 -36.88 38.11
N VAL A 194 7.17 -38.19 38.45
CA VAL A 194 6.36 -38.76 39.51
C VAL A 194 7.29 -39.30 40.57
N TYR A 195 7.07 -38.90 41.81
CA TYR A 195 7.87 -39.27 42.95
C TYR A 195 7.16 -40.29 43.84
N ASP A 196 7.94 -41.26 44.36
CA ASP A 196 7.55 -42.11 45.49
C ASP A 196 8.65 -42.03 46.54
N GLU A 197 8.33 -41.68 47.78
CA GLU A 197 9.32 -41.47 48.85
C GLU A 197 10.52 -40.60 48.48
N GLY A 198 10.29 -39.59 47.62
CA GLY A 198 11.33 -38.66 47.15
C GLY A 198 12.23 -39.21 46.03
N VAL A 199 11.93 -40.39 45.52
CA VAL A 199 12.63 -40.99 44.37
C VAL A 199 11.75 -40.86 43.11
N ILE A 200 12.35 -40.51 41.99
CA ILE A 200 11.60 -40.47 40.70
C ILE A 200 11.41 -41.93 40.24
N ILE A 201 10.15 -42.36 40.16
CA ILE A 201 9.74 -43.71 39.76
C ILE A 201 9.29 -43.77 38.31
N GLY A 202 8.96 -42.62 37.71
CA GLY A 202 8.55 -42.48 36.32
C GLY A 202 8.28 -41.02 35.97
N ASP A 203 7.82 -40.78 34.78
CA ASP A 203 7.35 -39.46 34.33
C ASP A 203 6.18 -39.54 33.38
N TYR A 204 5.30 -38.53 33.42
CA TYR A 204 4.35 -38.25 32.38
C TYR A 204 5.00 -37.45 31.29
N VAL A 205 4.71 -37.81 30.03
CA VAL A 205 5.24 -37.17 28.85
C VAL A 205 4.08 -36.72 27.98
N LEU A 206 4.15 -35.49 27.54
CA LEU A 206 3.29 -34.93 26.53
C LEU A 206 4.14 -34.59 25.31
N ASN A 207 3.90 -35.25 24.22
CA ASN A 207 4.48 -34.91 22.92
C ASN A 207 3.57 -33.94 22.16
N VAL A 208 4.11 -32.81 21.80
CA VAL A 208 3.43 -31.76 21.06
C VAL A 208 3.99 -31.72 19.65
N ASN A 209 3.14 -31.91 18.65
CA ASN A 209 3.55 -31.83 17.25
C ASN A 209 3.88 -30.38 16.86
N ILE A 210 5.10 -30.12 16.41
CA ILE A 210 5.56 -28.79 15.96
C ILE A 210 4.79 -28.33 14.72
N GLU A 211 4.26 -29.24 13.89
CA GLU A 211 3.45 -28.86 12.72
C GLU A 211 2.25 -27.95 13.06
N LEU A 212 1.77 -27.96 14.30
CA LEU A 212 0.77 -26.99 14.79
C LEU A 212 1.23 -25.54 14.67
N TYR A 213 2.54 -25.32 14.78
CA TYR A 213 3.15 -24.00 14.77
C TYR A 213 3.76 -23.64 13.41
N ILE A 214 3.97 -24.61 12.52
CA ILE A 214 4.55 -24.43 11.19
C ILE A 214 3.48 -24.02 10.15
N SER A 215 2.19 -24.08 10.50
CA SER A 215 1.12 -23.63 9.60
C SER A 215 1.35 -22.17 9.18
N GLY A 216 1.27 -21.91 7.87
CA GLY A 216 1.46 -20.54 7.34
C GLY A 216 2.90 -20.16 6.98
N GLY A 217 3.84 -21.14 6.90
CA GLY A 217 5.24 -20.89 6.52
C GLY A 217 6.14 -20.49 7.68
N LEU A 218 5.68 -20.73 8.92
CA LEU A 218 6.49 -20.61 10.13
C LEU A 218 7.45 -21.79 10.27
N ASP A 219 8.54 -21.58 10.97
CA ASP A 219 9.53 -22.56 11.34
C ASP A 219 9.82 -22.46 12.84
N VAL A 220 10.20 -23.59 13.46
CA VAL A 220 10.50 -23.65 14.88
C VAL A 220 11.99 -23.94 15.06
N GLY A 221 12.71 -22.94 15.56
CA GLY A 221 14.12 -23.05 15.95
C GLY A 221 14.28 -23.25 17.45
N TYR A 222 15.48 -23.61 17.85
CA TYR A 222 15.88 -23.76 19.25
C TYR A 222 17.22 -23.09 19.49
N GLU A 223 17.29 -22.26 20.50
CA GLU A 223 18.48 -21.50 20.88
C GLU A 223 18.69 -21.60 22.40
N THR A 224 19.91 -21.81 22.86
CA THR A 224 20.23 -21.70 24.29
C THR A 224 21.03 -20.43 24.53
N ILE A 225 20.47 -19.52 25.33
CA ILE A 225 21.08 -18.22 25.66
C ILE A 225 21.15 -18.12 27.18
N ASN A 226 22.36 -17.99 27.75
CA ASN A 226 22.58 -17.88 29.20
C ASN A 226 21.89 -18.97 30.03
N ASN A 227 21.99 -20.22 29.60
CA ASN A 227 21.32 -21.38 30.20
C ASN A 227 19.78 -21.34 30.20
N ILE A 228 19.18 -20.46 29.40
CA ILE A 228 17.75 -20.45 29.14
C ILE A 228 17.53 -21.01 27.74
N ASN A 229 16.69 -22.00 27.65
CA ASN A 229 16.30 -22.63 26.41
C ASN A 229 15.21 -21.77 25.77
N ASN A 230 15.41 -21.37 24.54
CA ASN A 230 14.48 -20.54 23.82
C ASN A 230 13.96 -21.27 22.58
N VAL A 231 12.67 -21.58 22.57
CA VAL A 231 11.98 -22.12 21.39
C VAL A 231 11.52 -20.93 20.57
N VAL A 232 12.07 -20.80 19.35
CA VAL A 232 11.85 -19.65 18.49
C VAL A 232 10.94 -20.01 17.33
N VAL A 233 9.79 -19.36 17.25
CA VAL A 233 8.87 -19.47 16.12
C VAL A 233 9.10 -18.28 15.21
N THR A 234 9.45 -18.50 13.94
CA THR A 234 9.80 -17.45 13.01
C THR A 234 9.47 -17.82 11.55
N TYR A 235 9.47 -16.85 10.67
CA TYR A 235 9.41 -17.08 9.23
C TYR A 235 10.84 -17.27 8.68
N PRO A 236 11.19 -18.43 8.11
CA PRO A 236 12.52 -18.69 7.57
C PRO A 236 12.74 -18.00 6.21
N GLY A 237 13.99 -17.79 5.85
CA GLY A 237 14.39 -17.37 4.49
C GLY A 237 14.26 -15.88 4.18
N TYR A 238 13.83 -15.05 5.11
CA TYR A 238 13.80 -13.60 4.88
C TYR A 238 15.16 -12.96 5.16
N PRO A 239 15.63 -12.04 4.30
CA PRO A 239 16.88 -11.32 4.53
C PRO A 239 16.75 -10.40 5.75
N TYR A 240 17.89 -10.14 6.41
CA TYR A 240 17.96 -9.29 7.61
C TYR A 240 16.98 -9.70 8.71
N SER A 241 16.85 -11.02 8.95
CA SER A 241 15.96 -11.61 9.95
C SER A 241 16.21 -11.11 11.39
N TYR A 242 17.40 -10.56 11.68
CA TYR A 242 17.72 -9.88 12.92
C TYR A 242 16.92 -8.58 13.13
N LEU A 243 16.41 -7.95 12.06
CA LEU A 243 15.45 -6.84 12.11
C LEU A 243 14.04 -7.41 12.18
N ASN A 244 13.60 -7.72 13.39
CA ASN A 244 12.30 -8.36 13.62
C ASN A 244 11.55 -7.69 14.77
N TYR A 245 10.24 -7.89 14.76
CA TYR A 245 9.44 -7.78 15.97
C TYR A 245 9.60 -9.10 16.75
N SER A 246 9.82 -9.04 18.06
CA SER A 246 9.88 -10.23 18.89
C SER A 246 8.96 -10.10 20.10
N LYS A 247 8.32 -11.23 20.44
CA LYS A 247 7.53 -11.39 21.66
C LYS A 247 7.97 -12.67 22.35
N THR A 248 8.34 -12.55 23.62
CA THR A 248 8.78 -13.69 24.43
C THR A 248 7.79 -13.96 25.56
N VAL A 249 7.46 -15.22 25.76
CA VAL A 249 6.62 -15.73 26.83
C VAL A 249 7.48 -16.73 27.63
N VAL A 250 7.46 -16.62 28.94
CA VAL A 250 8.18 -17.54 29.82
C VAL A 250 7.33 -18.80 30.00
N ALA A 251 7.87 -19.95 29.64
CA ALA A 251 7.21 -21.25 29.77
C ALA A 251 7.49 -21.90 31.13
N ASP A 252 8.74 -21.83 31.56
CA ASP A 252 9.23 -22.26 32.88
C ASP A 252 10.51 -21.51 33.25
N ASN A 253 11.18 -21.90 34.35
CA ASN A 253 12.41 -21.24 34.82
C ASN A 253 13.63 -21.38 33.89
N LYS A 254 13.59 -22.29 32.94
CA LYS A 254 14.69 -22.57 32.01
C LYS A 254 14.27 -22.45 30.54
N THR A 255 12.97 -22.25 30.24
CA THR A 255 12.45 -22.27 28.87
C THR A 255 11.59 -21.07 28.60
N THR A 256 11.81 -20.47 27.45
CA THR A 256 11.01 -19.38 26.89
C THR A 256 10.53 -19.73 25.50
N TYR A 257 9.35 -19.24 25.14
CA TYR A 257 8.83 -19.26 23.77
C TYR A 257 8.98 -17.87 23.19
N THR A 258 9.64 -17.73 22.04
CA THR A 258 9.83 -16.45 21.38
C THR A 258 9.27 -16.49 19.97
N TYR A 259 8.31 -15.64 19.69
CA TYR A 259 7.85 -15.38 18.35
C TYR A 259 8.69 -14.26 17.73
N ARG A 260 9.18 -14.45 16.49
CA ARG A 260 9.95 -13.45 15.73
C ARG A 260 9.31 -13.22 14.38
N TYR A 261 8.89 -11.98 14.11
CA TYR A 261 8.35 -11.56 12.83
C TYR A 261 9.38 -10.69 12.07
N PRO A 262 10.00 -11.17 10.98
CA PRO A 262 10.95 -10.39 10.21
C PRO A 262 10.27 -9.21 9.51
N TYR A 263 10.73 -7.96 9.72
CA TYR A 263 10.11 -6.80 9.07
C TYR A 263 10.21 -6.84 7.53
N PHE A 264 11.26 -7.46 7.00
CA PHE A 264 11.42 -7.64 5.56
C PHE A 264 10.35 -8.54 4.92
N LYS A 265 9.72 -9.42 5.69
CA LYS A 265 8.56 -10.18 5.22
C LYS A 265 7.46 -9.26 4.72
N LEU A 266 7.10 -8.22 5.48
CA LEU A 266 6.09 -7.24 5.06
C LEU A 266 6.46 -6.56 3.74
N VAL A 267 7.73 -6.17 3.60
CA VAL A 267 8.18 -5.49 2.38
C VAL A 267 8.12 -6.42 1.17
N ILE A 268 8.56 -7.67 1.32
CA ILE A 268 8.60 -8.64 0.22
C ILE A 268 7.19 -9.08 -0.18
N ASP A 269 6.37 -9.47 0.78
CA ASP A 269 5.03 -10.01 0.53
C ASP A 269 4.09 -8.95 -0.08
N TYR A 270 4.28 -7.68 0.28
CA TYR A 270 3.44 -6.57 -0.20
C TYR A 270 4.11 -5.66 -1.24
N PHE A 271 5.28 -6.04 -1.78
CA PHE A 271 5.98 -5.25 -2.80
C PHE A 271 5.13 -4.96 -4.05
N TRP A 272 4.22 -5.86 -4.40
CA TRP A 272 3.28 -5.67 -5.50
C TRP A 272 2.38 -4.44 -5.33
N VAL A 273 2.03 -4.07 -4.08
CA VAL A 273 1.28 -2.84 -3.76
C VAL A 273 2.07 -1.61 -4.19
N PHE A 274 3.38 -1.59 -3.90
CA PHE A 274 4.27 -0.51 -4.36
C PHE A 274 4.26 -0.38 -5.89
N VAL A 275 4.34 -1.50 -6.61
CA VAL A 275 4.32 -1.51 -8.08
C VAL A 275 3.00 -0.94 -8.61
N VAL A 276 1.86 -1.34 -8.04
CA VAL A 276 0.53 -0.81 -8.42
C VAL A 276 0.44 0.69 -8.16
N LEU A 277 0.88 1.16 -6.98
CA LEU A 277 0.90 2.58 -6.65
C LEU A 277 1.79 3.39 -7.60
N LEU A 278 2.95 2.84 -7.98
CA LEU A 278 3.86 3.46 -8.93
C LEU A 278 3.23 3.59 -10.33
N LEU A 279 2.66 2.52 -10.84
CA LEU A 279 2.03 2.50 -12.16
C LEU A 279 0.82 3.43 -12.23
N THR A 280 -0.03 3.44 -11.21
CA THR A 280 -1.20 4.31 -11.15
C THR A 280 -0.82 5.78 -11.06
N SER A 281 0.19 6.12 -10.24
CA SER A 281 0.66 7.50 -10.10
C SER A 281 1.34 8.00 -11.38
N LEU A 282 2.13 7.17 -12.07
CA LEU A 282 2.71 7.49 -13.39
C LEU A 282 1.63 7.74 -14.44
N ASN A 283 0.62 6.87 -14.50
CA ASN A 283 -0.50 7.00 -15.44
C ASN A 283 -1.28 8.30 -15.19
N TYR A 284 -1.59 8.61 -13.91
CA TYR A 284 -2.26 9.84 -13.54
C TYR A 284 -1.46 11.09 -13.97
N LEU A 285 -0.16 11.14 -13.67
CA LEU A 285 0.70 12.26 -14.06
C LEU A 285 0.80 12.40 -15.58
N PHE A 286 0.88 11.29 -16.31
CA PHE A 286 0.87 11.28 -17.77
C PHE A 286 -0.44 11.87 -18.31
N TYR A 287 -1.58 11.46 -17.77
CA TYR A 287 -2.89 11.97 -18.17
C TYR A 287 -3.04 13.48 -17.90
N VAL A 288 -2.65 13.93 -16.70
CA VAL A 288 -2.67 15.35 -16.35
C VAL A 288 -1.80 16.19 -17.27
N ASN A 289 -0.59 15.69 -17.57
CA ASN A 289 0.33 16.40 -18.48
C ASN A 289 -0.25 16.48 -19.91
N LYS A 290 -0.85 15.41 -20.42
CA LYS A 290 -1.51 15.38 -21.73
C LYS A 290 -2.68 16.36 -21.80
N ALA A 291 -3.52 16.39 -20.75
CA ALA A 291 -4.65 17.32 -20.67
C ALA A 291 -4.19 18.79 -20.63
N ARG A 292 -3.05 19.08 -19.95
CA ARG A 292 -2.47 20.42 -19.94
C ARG A 292 -1.98 20.87 -21.32
N ILE A 293 -1.24 20.01 -22.01
CA ILE A 293 -0.75 20.29 -23.39
C ILE A 293 -1.94 20.56 -24.33
N ALA A 294 -2.95 19.70 -24.30
CA ALA A 294 -4.15 19.87 -25.12
C ALA A 294 -4.89 21.18 -24.82
N LYS A 295 -4.92 21.62 -23.55
CA LYS A 295 -5.50 22.90 -23.16
C LYS A 295 -4.68 24.09 -23.72
N ASP A 296 -3.36 24.03 -23.62
CA ASP A 296 -2.46 25.07 -24.13
C ASP A 296 -2.61 25.18 -25.67
N GLU A 297 -2.62 24.07 -26.39
CA GLU A 297 -2.88 24.02 -27.85
C GLU A 297 -4.26 24.61 -28.22
N LEU A 298 -5.29 24.32 -27.44
CA LEU A 298 -6.63 24.89 -27.67
C LEU A 298 -6.65 26.40 -27.49
N VAL A 299 -5.95 26.93 -26.50
CA VAL A 299 -5.84 28.38 -26.25
C VAL A 299 -5.10 29.02 -27.41
N ASP A 300 -3.99 28.48 -27.88
CA ASP A 300 -3.23 29.00 -29.01
C ASP A 300 -4.01 28.94 -30.32
N ALA A 301 -4.73 27.85 -30.55
CA ALA A 301 -5.63 27.72 -31.72
C ALA A 301 -6.76 28.76 -31.69
N LYS A 302 -7.35 29.01 -30.52
CA LYS A 302 -8.36 30.08 -30.35
C LYS A 302 -7.78 31.46 -30.66
N HIS A 303 -6.60 31.77 -30.10
CA HIS A 303 -5.94 33.06 -30.39
C HIS A 303 -5.62 33.23 -31.86
N SER A 304 -5.13 32.20 -32.52
CA SER A 304 -4.83 32.20 -33.96
C SER A 304 -6.11 32.37 -34.79
N ALA A 305 -7.21 31.74 -34.41
CA ALA A 305 -8.50 31.85 -35.10
C ALA A 305 -9.14 33.26 -35.04
N LEU A 306 -8.68 34.11 -34.08
CA LEU A 306 -9.12 35.50 -33.94
C LEU A 306 -8.31 36.50 -34.80
N LYS A 307 -7.23 36.04 -35.40
CA LYS A 307 -6.33 36.87 -36.21
C LYS A 307 -6.59 36.68 -37.70
N ASP A 308 -6.36 37.73 -38.46
CA ASP A 308 -6.35 37.73 -39.92
C ASP A 308 -4.96 37.25 -40.38
N GLU A 309 -4.88 36.22 -41.22
CA GLU A 309 -3.63 35.56 -41.63
C GLU A 309 -2.67 36.50 -42.38
N LEU A 310 -3.21 37.45 -43.18
CA LEU A 310 -2.41 38.35 -43.97
C LEU A 310 -1.80 39.50 -43.13
N THR A 311 -2.57 40.04 -42.23
CA THR A 311 -2.22 41.29 -41.51
C THR A 311 -1.82 41.07 -40.06
N GLY A 312 -2.24 39.95 -39.46
CA GLY A 312 -2.07 39.65 -38.03
C GLY A 312 -2.93 40.55 -37.14
N LEU A 313 -3.82 41.37 -37.66
CA LEU A 313 -4.86 42.10 -36.93
C LEU A 313 -5.95 41.16 -36.45
N TYR A 314 -6.88 41.64 -35.65
CA TYR A 314 -8.06 40.84 -35.35
C TYR A 314 -8.94 40.70 -36.60
N ASN A 315 -9.62 39.60 -36.74
CA ASN A 315 -10.69 39.40 -37.73
C ASN A 315 -12.06 39.62 -37.08
N ARG A 316 -13.15 39.56 -37.86
CA ARG A 316 -14.53 39.80 -37.40
C ARG A 316 -14.97 38.93 -36.23
N ARG A 317 -14.31 37.78 -35.98
CA ARG A 317 -14.69 36.89 -34.87
C ARG A 317 -14.40 37.50 -33.50
N ILE A 318 -13.58 38.57 -33.42
CA ILE A 318 -13.29 39.26 -32.15
C ILE A 318 -14.56 39.83 -31.49
N TYR A 319 -15.56 40.21 -32.28
CA TYR A 319 -16.84 40.74 -31.78
C TYR A 319 -17.61 39.75 -30.89
N ASN A 320 -17.33 38.45 -31.02
CA ASN A 320 -17.96 37.39 -30.22
C ASN A 320 -17.18 37.04 -28.95
N GLU A 321 -15.96 37.63 -28.75
CA GLU A 321 -15.13 37.32 -27.59
C GLU A 321 -15.57 38.11 -26.36
N THR A 322 -15.61 37.40 -25.23
CA THR A 322 -16.02 37.95 -23.94
C THR A 322 -15.14 39.15 -23.53
N SER A 323 -13.81 39.05 -23.76
CA SER A 323 -12.85 40.11 -23.42
C SER A 323 -13.10 41.38 -24.23
N PHE A 324 -13.45 41.27 -25.49
CA PHE A 324 -13.84 42.39 -26.34
C PHE A 324 -15.13 43.04 -25.82
N ASN A 325 -16.16 42.25 -25.59
CA ASN A 325 -17.44 42.74 -25.08
C ASN A 325 -17.29 43.44 -23.74
N GLN A 326 -16.51 42.92 -22.81
CA GLN A 326 -16.24 43.57 -21.53
C GLN A 326 -15.47 44.89 -21.67
N ALA A 327 -14.66 45.06 -22.70
CA ALA A 327 -13.90 46.28 -22.95
C ALA A 327 -14.79 47.39 -23.56
N VAL A 328 -15.85 47.04 -24.31
CA VAL A 328 -16.64 47.98 -25.16
C VAL A 328 -18.08 48.19 -24.70
N GLN A 329 -18.71 47.12 -24.17
CA GLN A 329 -20.11 47.16 -23.77
C GLN A 329 -20.32 48.07 -22.54
N GLY A 330 -21.28 49.00 -22.62
CA GLY A 330 -21.58 49.95 -21.53
C GLY A 330 -20.47 50.98 -21.26
N LYS A 331 -19.48 51.11 -22.17
CA LYS A 331 -18.38 52.08 -22.02
C LYS A 331 -18.33 53.02 -23.20
N ALA A 332 -17.84 54.23 -22.94
CA ALA A 332 -17.55 55.19 -24.00
C ALA A 332 -16.32 54.72 -24.81
N CYS A 333 -16.41 54.80 -26.14
CA CYS A 333 -15.29 54.47 -27.01
C CYS A 333 -15.40 55.25 -28.34
N SER A 334 -14.28 55.42 -29.01
CA SER A 334 -14.25 55.91 -30.38
C SER A 334 -14.08 54.78 -31.38
N VAL A 335 -14.70 54.91 -32.54
CA VAL A 335 -14.62 53.94 -33.61
C VAL A 335 -14.10 54.67 -34.86
N ILE A 336 -13.16 54.07 -35.56
CA ILE A 336 -12.63 54.55 -36.82
C ILE A 336 -12.86 53.45 -37.86
N ALA A 337 -13.65 53.74 -38.90
CA ALA A 337 -13.74 52.92 -40.07
C ALA A 337 -12.69 53.39 -41.09
N ILE A 338 -11.96 52.46 -41.68
CA ILE A 338 -10.84 52.72 -42.57
C ILE A 338 -10.98 51.85 -43.82
N ASP A 339 -10.69 52.44 -44.98
CA ASP A 339 -10.70 51.72 -46.26
C ASP A 339 -9.52 52.13 -47.13
N GLY A 340 -8.88 51.14 -47.75
CA GLY A 340 -7.74 51.34 -48.62
C GLY A 340 -8.15 51.91 -49.95
N ASP A 341 -7.65 53.10 -50.32
CA ASP A 341 -8.03 53.76 -51.53
C ASP A 341 -7.47 53.04 -52.77
N ARG A 342 -8.35 52.85 -53.76
CA ARG A 342 -7.99 52.33 -55.06
C ARG A 342 -7.36 50.92 -55.11
N LEU A 343 -7.53 50.10 -54.07
CA LEU A 343 -6.96 48.75 -54.02
C LEU A 343 -7.36 47.90 -55.24
N LYS A 344 -8.60 48.03 -55.72
CA LYS A 344 -9.03 47.32 -56.90
C LYS A 344 -8.23 47.69 -58.15
N LYS A 345 -7.88 48.98 -58.35
CA LYS A 345 -7.03 49.38 -59.46
C LYS A 345 -5.61 48.87 -59.34
N ILE A 346 -5.07 48.78 -58.13
CA ILE A 346 -3.77 48.20 -57.85
C ILE A 346 -3.78 46.72 -58.20
N ASN A 347 -4.76 45.97 -57.77
CA ASN A 347 -4.93 44.55 -58.08
C ASN A 347 -5.07 44.29 -59.57
N ASP A 348 -5.92 45.09 -60.24
CA ASP A 348 -6.17 44.94 -61.70
C ASP A 348 -4.92 45.27 -62.55
N ASN A 349 -4.09 46.20 -62.12
CA ASN A 349 -2.90 46.63 -62.89
C ASN A 349 -1.62 45.86 -62.55
N LEU A 350 -1.43 45.48 -61.28
CA LEU A 350 -0.16 44.93 -60.77
C LEU A 350 -0.29 43.51 -60.19
N GLY A 351 -1.53 43.02 -60.02
CA GLY A 351 -1.83 41.71 -59.47
C GLY A 351 -2.07 41.70 -57.99
N HIS A 352 -2.68 40.63 -57.49
CA HIS A 352 -3.14 40.49 -56.10
C HIS A 352 -2.00 40.54 -55.07
N SER A 353 -0.79 40.12 -55.41
CA SER A 353 0.36 40.19 -54.48
C SER A 353 0.70 41.63 -54.06
N TRP A 354 0.53 42.60 -54.95
CA TRP A 354 0.72 44.01 -54.67
C TRP A 354 -0.39 44.57 -53.77
N GLY A 355 -1.64 44.13 -54.01
CA GLY A 355 -2.74 44.45 -53.10
C GLY A 355 -2.51 43.93 -51.70
N ASP A 356 -1.99 42.70 -51.57
CA ASP A 356 -1.64 42.14 -50.27
C ASP A 356 -0.55 42.96 -49.56
N GLU A 357 0.46 43.44 -50.29
CA GLU A 357 1.49 44.34 -49.70
C GLU A 357 0.89 45.67 -49.26
N VAL A 358 -0.07 46.25 -49.98
CA VAL A 358 -0.79 47.47 -49.57
C VAL A 358 -1.60 47.21 -48.30
N ILE A 359 -2.33 46.11 -48.23
CA ILE A 359 -3.10 45.71 -47.05
C ILE A 359 -2.20 45.54 -45.81
N GLN A 360 -1.04 44.85 -46.00
CA GLN A 360 -0.06 44.68 -44.94
C GLN A 360 0.57 46.02 -44.51
N HIS A 361 0.84 46.92 -45.46
CA HIS A 361 1.32 48.26 -45.15
C HIS A 361 0.36 49.08 -44.29
N ILE A 362 -0.93 49.09 -44.69
CA ILE A 362 -1.99 49.76 -43.88
C ILE A 362 -2.02 49.13 -42.45
N ALA A 363 -2.01 47.82 -42.35
CA ALA A 363 -2.04 47.14 -41.07
C ALA A 363 -0.81 47.43 -40.19
N HIS A 364 0.39 47.55 -40.77
CA HIS A 364 1.60 47.96 -40.04
C HIS A 364 1.47 49.40 -39.55
N SER A 365 1.05 50.33 -40.42
CA SER A 365 0.79 51.72 -40.05
C SER A 365 -0.26 51.84 -38.91
N MET A 366 -1.28 51.02 -38.93
CA MET A 366 -2.22 50.93 -37.81
C MET A 366 -1.56 50.48 -36.50
N LYS A 367 -0.72 49.43 -36.53
CA LYS A 367 -0.01 48.94 -35.35
C LYS A 367 0.94 49.98 -34.75
N ASP A 368 1.52 50.87 -35.54
CA ASP A 368 2.42 51.93 -35.13
C ASP A 368 1.69 53.12 -34.53
N VAL A 369 0.50 53.45 -35.01
CA VAL A 369 -0.29 54.64 -34.61
C VAL A 369 -1.15 54.37 -33.37
N PHE A 370 -1.80 53.18 -33.31
CA PHE A 370 -2.77 52.87 -32.27
C PHE A 370 -2.12 52.15 -31.09
N ARG A 371 -2.79 52.26 -29.92
CA ARG A 371 -2.29 51.66 -28.67
C ARG A 371 -2.48 50.17 -28.66
N ARG A 372 -1.73 49.51 -27.81
CA ARG A 372 -1.86 48.06 -27.61
C ARG A 372 -3.25 47.63 -27.12
N ASP A 373 -3.96 48.51 -26.40
CA ASP A 373 -5.29 48.24 -25.84
C ASP A 373 -6.44 48.61 -26.83
N ASP A 374 -6.09 49.14 -28.01
CA ASP A 374 -7.06 49.38 -29.06
C ASP A 374 -7.27 48.11 -29.90
N PHE A 375 -8.49 47.86 -30.32
CA PHE A 375 -8.82 46.71 -31.15
C PHE A 375 -8.68 47.09 -32.63
N LEU A 376 -7.64 46.59 -33.27
CA LEU A 376 -7.37 46.76 -34.69
C LEU A 376 -7.93 45.56 -35.44
N ILE A 377 -8.96 45.77 -36.25
CA ILE A 377 -9.77 44.71 -36.86
C ILE A 377 -9.76 44.85 -38.38
N ARG A 378 -9.45 43.77 -39.11
CA ARG A 378 -9.67 43.68 -40.53
C ARG A 378 -11.05 43.03 -40.77
N VAL A 379 -11.95 43.78 -41.42
CA VAL A 379 -13.32 43.33 -41.62
C VAL A 379 -13.45 42.52 -42.92
N GLY A 380 -12.68 42.87 -43.93
CA GLY A 380 -12.60 42.16 -45.21
C GLY A 380 -11.92 43.00 -46.28
N GLY A 381 -11.32 42.40 -47.30
CA GLY A 381 -10.67 43.13 -48.36
C GLY A 381 -9.68 44.18 -47.87
N ASP A 382 -9.99 45.47 -48.16
CA ASP A 382 -9.31 46.69 -47.77
C ASP A 382 -9.97 47.44 -46.60
N GLU A 383 -10.98 46.83 -45.97
CA GLU A 383 -11.75 47.45 -44.90
C GLU A 383 -11.21 47.11 -43.54
N PHE A 384 -10.96 48.11 -42.71
CA PHE A 384 -10.48 47.98 -41.34
C PHE A 384 -11.33 48.78 -40.37
N ILE A 385 -11.40 48.34 -39.14
CA ILE A 385 -12.03 49.05 -38.03
C ILE A 385 -11.06 49.12 -36.85
N VAL A 386 -10.96 50.30 -36.25
CA VAL A 386 -10.30 50.50 -34.99
C VAL A 386 -11.34 50.84 -33.93
N ILE A 387 -11.34 50.09 -32.83
CA ILE A 387 -12.17 50.39 -31.67
C ILE A 387 -11.26 50.79 -30.53
N MET A 388 -11.46 52.00 -30.01
CA MET A 388 -10.60 52.65 -29.02
C MET A 388 -11.35 52.83 -27.70
N PRO A 389 -11.33 51.87 -26.77
CA PRO A 389 -11.99 51.99 -25.47
C PRO A 389 -11.46 53.22 -24.70
N ASN A 390 -12.38 53.93 -24.03
CA ASN A 390 -12.05 55.13 -23.21
C ASN A 390 -11.28 56.20 -23.99
N CYS A 391 -11.52 56.36 -25.29
CA CYS A 391 -10.91 57.36 -26.13
C CYS A 391 -11.96 58.39 -26.55
N SER A 392 -11.62 59.66 -26.41
CA SER A 392 -12.50 60.75 -26.87
C SER A 392 -12.50 60.88 -28.39
N PHE A 393 -13.57 61.42 -28.94
CA PHE A 393 -13.70 61.72 -30.39
C PHE A 393 -12.49 62.54 -30.93
N GLU A 394 -12.04 63.52 -30.15
CA GLU A 394 -10.95 64.41 -30.54
C GLU A 394 -9.63 63.66 -30.70
N ASN A 395 -9.30 62.77 -29.74
CA ASN A 395 -8.12 61.94 -29.79
C ASN A 395 -8.15 60.89 -30.91
N ALA A 396 -9.33 60.30 -31.15
CA ALA A 396 -9.53 59.40 -32.27
C ALA A 396 -9.37 60.06 -33.63
N ASN A 397 -9.88 61.29 -33.72
CA ASN A 397 -9.73 62.10 -34.95
C ASN A 397 -8.26 62.47 -35.20
N LYS A 398 -7.51 62.86 -34.16
CA LYS A 398 -6.04 63.08 -34.27
C LYS A 398 -5.31 61.82 -34.69
N ALA A 399 -5.64 60.66 -34.11
CA ALA A 399 -5.03 59.42 -34.46
C ALA A 399 -5.34 59.02 -35.93
N SER A 400 -6.54 59.24 -36.40
CA SER A 400 -6.92 58.98 -37.79
C SER A 400 -6.14 59.85 -38.79
N GLU A 401 -5.90 61.13 -38.48
CA GLU A 401 -5.09 62.00 -39.31
C GLU A 401 -3.60 61.62 -39.32
N ILE A 402 -3.05 61.14 -38.15
CA ILE A 402 -1.71 60.59 -38.08
C ILE A 402 -1.63 59.33 -38.97
N LEU A 403 -2.61 58.41 -38.90
CA LEU A 403 -2.65 57.22 -39.71
C LEU A 403 -2.63 57.57 -41.21
N LYS A 404 -3.48 58.48 -41.68
CA LYS A 404 -3.50 58.89 -43.08
C LYS A 404 -2.13 59.36 -43.54
N ARG A 405 -1.48 60.21 -42.75
CA ARG A 405 -0.15 60.72 -43.02
C ARG A 405 0.86 59.61 -43.06
N GLN A 406 0.85 58.71 -42.06
CA GLN A 406 1.82 57.64 -41.98
C GLN A 406 1.68 56.63 -43.11
N VAL A 407 0.47 56.29 -43.52
CA VAL A 407 0.22 55.40 -44.69
C VAL A 407 0.74 56.05 -45.98
N THR A 408 0.63 57.37 -46.14
CA THR A 408 1.10 58.05 -47.36
C THR A 408 2.59 58.32 -47.37
N GLU A 409 3.19 58.69 -46.21
CA GLU A 409 4.60 59.08 -46.09
C GLU A 409 5.54 57.87 -46.02
N SER A 410 5.12 56.79 -45.39
CA SER A 410 5.90 55.56 -45.36
C SER A 410 5.81 54.83 -46.68
N LYS A 411 6.76 55.10 -47.54
CA LYS A 411 6.84 54.44 -48.87
C LYS A 411 6.97 52.93 -48.72
N VAL A 412 6.08 52.19 -49.31
CA VAL A 412 6.31 50.78 -49.59
C VAL A 412 7.44 50.75 -50.65
N ALA A 413 8.60 50.33 -50.24
CA ALA A 413 9.84 50.43 -51.04
C ALA A 413 9.77 49.81 -52.44
N SER A 414 8.77 48.96 -52.65
CA SER A 414 8.49 48.21 -53.88
C SER A 414 7.41 48.84 -54.77
N LEU A 415 6.52 49.72 -54.19
CA LEU A 415 5.39 50.35 -54.88
C LEU A 415 5.81 51.71 -55.40
N GLY A 416 5.99 51.89 -56.65
CA GLY A 416 6.32 53.18 -57.26
C GLY A 416 5.21 54.27 -57.21
N PHE A 417 4.18 54.13 -56.30
CA PHE A 417 3.05 55.02 -56.15
C PHE A 417 2.65 55.21 -54.66
N ASP A 418 1.95 56.29 -54.39
CA ASP A 418 1.49 56.58 -53.01
C ASP A 418 0.25 55.77 -52.63
N VAL A 419 0.28 55.13 -51.46
CA VAL A 419 -0.87 54.46 -50.84
C VAL A 419 -1.58 55.46 -49.96
N SER A 420 -2.93 55.47 -50.02
CA SER A 420 -3.77 56.32 -49.16
C SER A 420 -4.94 55.54 -48.57
N VAL A 421 -5.50 56.07 -47.50
CA VAL A 421 -6.70 55.51 -46.85
C VAL A 421 -7.77 56.60 -46.66
N SER A 422 -9.00 56.20 -46.77
CA SER A 422 -10.15 56.98 -46.36
C SER A 422 -10.58 56.57 -44.96
N VAL A 423 -11.02 57.50 -44.12
CA VAL A 423 -11.39 57.20 -42.72
C VAL A 423 -12.70 57.90 -42.32
N GLY A 424 -13.51 57.22 -41.52
CA GLY A 424 -14.69 57.82 -40.88
C GLY A 424 -14.60 57.63 -39.36
N VAL A 425 -14.72 58.71 -38.57
CA VAL A 425 -14.60 58.66 -37.12
C VAL A 425 -15.96 58.90 -36.47
N ALA A 426 -16.34 58.03 -35.51
CA ALA A 426 -17.55 58.18 -34.71
C ALA A 426 -17.24 57.94 -33.23
N PHE A 427 -18.04 58.52 -32.36
CA PHE A 427 -17.93 58.35 -30.92
C PHE A 427 -19.18 57.64 -30.39
N LYS A 428 -18.96 56.70 -29.51
CA LYS A 428 -19.95 55.93 -28.79
C LYS A 428 -20.00 56.42 -27.34
N ASP A 429 -21.13 56.88 -26.89
CA ASP A 429 -21.37 57.07 -25.48
C ASP A 429 -21.75 55.75 -24.77
N GLU A 430 -21.89 55.78 -23.45
CA GLU A 430 -22.14 54.56 -22.65
C GLU A 430 -23.52 53.93 -22.98
N SER A 431 -24.50 54.71 -23.42
CA SER A 431 -25.87 54.26 -23.68
C SER A 431 -26.07 53.75 -25.10
N GLU A 432 -25.18 54.06 -26.01
CA GLU A 432 -25.29 53.72 -27.43
C GLU A 432 -24.77 52.31 -27.73
N SER A 433 -25.40 51.65 -28.71
CA SER A 433 -24.91 50.35 -29.16
C SER A 433 -23.67 50.48 -30.05
N LEU A 434 -22.75 49.49 -30.00
CA LEU A 434 -21.60 49.47 -30.88
C LEU A 434 -22.00 49.44 -32.37
N GLU A 435 -23.07 48.75 -32.72
CA GLU A 435 -23.59 48.61 -34.08
C GLU A 435 -24.00 49.95 -34.65
N SER A 436 -24.70 50.78 -33.87
CA SER A 436 -25.10 52.16 -34.27
C SER A 436 -23.87 53.01 -34.57
N VAL A 437 -22.83 52.93 -33.76
CA VAL A 437 -21.63 53.76 -33.93
C VAL A 437 -20.74 53.27 -35.08
N LEU A 438 -20.68 51.97 -35.30
CA LEU A 438 -20.06 51.41 -36.52
C LEU A 438 -20.72 51.95 -37.78
N HIS A 439 -22.06 51.99 -37.81
CA HIS A 439 -22.81 52.54 -38.93
C HIS A 439 -22.49 54.04 -39.15
N LYS A 440 -22.44 54.85 -38.06
CA LYS A 440 -22.08 56.27 -38.17
C LYS A 440 -20.64 56.46 -38.67
N ALA A 441 -19.73 55.62 -38.28
CA ALA A 441 -18.33 55.67 -38.76
C ALA A 441 -18.26 55.32 -40.25
N ASP A 442 -19.03 54.35 -40.69
CA ASP A 442 -19.12 53.92 -42.09
C ASP A 442 -19.75 55.01 -42.98
N GLU A 443 -20.84 55.65 -42.51
CA GLU A 443 -21.46 56.83 -43.23
C GLU A 443 -20.40 57.91 -43.42
N LYS A 444 -19.63 58.30 -42.43
CA LYS A 444 -18.59 59.31 -42.53
C LYS A 444 -17.46 58.91 -43.47
N LEU A 445 -17.12 57.66 -43.49
CA LEU A 445 -16.13 57.10 -44.41
C LEU A 445 -16.62 57.21 -45.87
N TYR A 446 -17.87 56.89 -46.07
CA TYR A 446 -18.55 57.06 -47.44
C TYR A 446 -18.58 58.50 -47.89
N GLU A 447 -18.96 59.44 -46.99
CA GLU A 447 -18.96 60.89 -47.34
C GLU A 447 -17.54 61.35 -47.73
N GLN A 448 -16.48 60.88 -47.02
CA GLN A 448 -15.11 61.23 -47.35
C GLN A 448 -14.71 60.70 -48.75
N LYS A 449 -15.10 59.44 -49.06
CA LYS A 449 -14.87 58.88 -50.38
C LYS A 449 -15.53 59.59 -51.50
N ALA A 450 -16.75 60.09 -51.26
CA ALA A 450 -17.57 60.84 -52.25
C ALA A 450 -17.01 62.26 -52.63
N GLN A 451 -16.15 62.81 -51.71
CA GLN A 451 -15.51 64.13 -51.94
C GLN A 451 -14.20 64.05 -52.70
N ARG A 452 -13.77 62.85 -53.08
CA ARG A 452 -12.56 62.59 -53.84
C ARG A 452 -12.85 62.17 -55.29
#